data_acc5bae6bc09fc4f59e19d4673f08997
#
_entry.id   acc5bae6bc09fc4f59e19d4673f08997
#
_cell.length_a   1.000
_cell.length_b   1.000
_cell.length_c   1.000
_cell.angle_alpha   90.00
_cell.angle_beta   90.00
_cell.angle_gamma   90.00
#
_symmetry.space_group_name_H-M   'P 1'
#
loop_
_entity.id
_entity.type
_entity.pdbx_description
1 polymer ?
#
loop_
_entity_poly.entity_id
_entity_poly.type
_entity_poly.pdbx_seq_one_letter_code
_entity_poly.pdbx_strand_id
1 'polypeptide(L)'
;MNRIRRRLPTALGAVLVVAACSSRPPGPTPAPVPPATAGGPDAATISADAKRRPYVAEDVRFMQHMIVHHAQALAMVALVPGRTRSEAMLLLAERIEVSQRDEIALMQQWLRDRGEHAPEVGAGGAVHGAVHGEATMPGMLTAEELARLERARGEEFDRLFLELMIRHHEGALVMVSELFNAPGAGQDPEVFRLAMDVDADQRAEIRRMQAMLDK
;
A
#
# COMPACT_ATOMS: atom_id res chain seq x y z
N MET A 1 -14.77 23.06 62.79
CA MET A 1 -15.31 22.13 63.82
C MET A 1 -16.15 21.08 63.17
N ASN A 2 -15.92 19.84 63.58
CA ASN A 2 -16.60 18.56 63.39
C ASN A 2 -16.33 17.78 62.09
N ARG A 3 -15.38 16.86 62.30
CA ARG A 3 -15.16 15.66 61.51
C ARG A 3 -16.24 14.62 61.81
N ILE A 4 -16.80 13.97 60.79
CA ILE A 4 -17.42 12.67 60.96
C ILE A 4 -16.77 11.70 59.94
N ARG A 5 -15.92 10.85 60.48
CA ARG A 5 -15.40 9.63 59.82
C ARG A 5 -16.45 8.54 59.95
N ARG A 6 -16.98 8.02 58.84
CA ARG A 6 -17.72 6.75 58.87
C ARG A 6 -16.81 5.66 58.31
N ARG A 7 -16.53 4.70 59.18
CA ARG A 7 -15.87 3.43 58.90
C ARG A 7 -16.90 2.47 58.28
N LEU A 8 -16.56 1.80 57.17
CA LEU A 8 -17.29 0.65 56.63
C LEU A 8 -16.69 -0.64 57.21
N PRO A 9 -17.51 -1.65 57.55
CA PRO A 9 -17.02 -2.93 58.00
C PRO A 9 -16.67 -3.85 56.83
N THR A 10 -15.52 -4.48 56.92
CA THR A 10 -15.04 -5.57 56.08
C THR A 10 -15.81 -6.84 56.42
N ALA A 11 -16.61 -7.36 55.49
CA ALA A 11 -17.18 -8.71 55.59
C ALA A 11 -16.28 -9.69 54.83
N LEU A 12 -15.65 -10.58 55.60
CA LEU A 12 -14.84 -11.69 55.07
C LEU A 12 -15.79 -12.84 54.75
N GLY A 13 -16.12 -13.07 53.50
CA GLY A 13 -16.88 -14.23 53.07
C GLY A 13 -15.93 -15.36 52.66
N ALA A 14 -15.87 -16.41 53.46
CA ALA A 14 -15.17 -17.64 53.10
C ALA A 14 -15.99 -18.44 52.09
N VAL A 15 -15.47 -18.57 50.88
CA VAL A 15 -16.02 -19.47 49.85
C VAL A 15 -15.39 -20.84 50.00
N LEU A 16 -16.18 -21.81 50.43
CA LEU A 16 -15.82 -23.22 50.45
C LEU A 16 -15.90 -23.76 49.00
N VAL A 17 -14.74 -24.06 48.41
CA VAL A 17 -14.70 -24.77 47.13
C VAL A 17 -14.73 -26.26 47.40
N VAL A 18 -15.89 -26.90 47.15
CA VAL A 18 -16.02 -28.35 47.16
C VAL A 18 -15.49 -28.88 45.83
N ALA A 19 -14.32 -29.51 45.86
CA ALA A 19 -13.75 -30.20 44.70
C ALA A 19 -14.48 -31.54 44.50
N ALA A 20 -15.41 -31.60 43.54
CA ALA A 20 -15.97 -32.85 43.05
C ALA A 20 -14.99 -33.52 42.11
N CYS A 21 -14.32 -34.58 42.56
CA CYS A 21 -13.55 -35.47 41.67
C CYS A 21 -14.51 -36.26 40.78
N SER A 22 -14.75 -35.81 39.57
CA SER A 22 -15.37 -36.60 38.51
C SER A 22 -14.30 -37.42 37.80
N SER A 23 -14.22 -38.69 38.11
CA SER A 23 -13.41 -39.68 37.39
C SER A 23 -14.05 -39.92 36.02
N ARG A 24 -13.48 -39.26 34.97
CA ARG A 24 -13.83 -39.51 33.60
C ARG A 24 -13.14 -40.81 33.11
N PRO A 25 -13.84 -41.75 32.51
CA PRO A 25 -13.23 -42.94 31.95
C PRO A 25 -12.20 -42.56 30.85
N PRO A 26 -11.10 -43.29 30.68
CA PRO A 26 -10.13 -43.05 29.60
C PRO A 26 -10.83 -43.23 28.27
N GLY A 27 -10.77 -42.17 27.46
CA GLY A 27 -11.22 -42.21 26.05
C GLY A 27 -10.34 -43.13 25.20
N PRO A 28 -10.82 -43.61 24.04
CA PRO A 28 -10.06 -44.51 23.20
C PRO A 28 -8.75 -43.81 22.77
N THR A 29 -7.65 -44.55 22.87
CA THR A 29 -6.31 -44.14 22.44
C THR A 29 -6.38 -43.73 20.95
N PRO A 30 -5.95 -42.50 20.59
CA PRO A 30 -5.91 -42.12 19.19
C PRO A 30 -4.93 -43.04 18.45
N ALA A 31 -5.35 -43.53 17.29
CA ALA A 31 -4.51 -44.30 16.41
C ALA A 31 -3.26 -43.48 16.03
N PRO A 32 -2.08 -44.12 15.82
CA PRO A 32 -0.90 -43.38 15.40
C PRO A 32 -1.16 -42.71 14.06
N VAL A 33 -1.07 -41.37 14.08
CA VAL A 33 -1.09 -40.57 12.85
C VAL A 33 0.14 -40.93 12.06
N PRO A 34 0.02 -41.39 10.80
CA PRO A 34 1.20 -41.65 9.95
C PRO A 34 2.00 -40.32 9.86
N PRO A 35 3.35 -40.41 9.81
CA PRO A 35 4.16 -39.23 9.65
C PRO A 35 3.69 -38.48 8.40
N ALA A 36 3.33 -37.21 8.55
CA ALA A 36 3.04 -36.34 7.44
C ALA A 36 4.26 -36.37 6.53
N THR A 37 4.11 -36.90 5.33
CA THR A 37 5.11 -36.75 4.27
C THR A 37 5.26 -35.25 4.04
N ALA A 38 6.29 -34.68 4.64
CA ALA A 38 6.71 -33.30 4.41
C ALA A 38 7.28 -33.20 2.99
N GLY A 39 6.40 -33.02 2.04
CA GLY A 39 6.66 -32.86 0.63
C GLY A 39 5.77 -31.79 0.05
N GLY A 40 5.61 -30.66 0.76
CA GLY A 40 5.14 -29.44 0.13
C GLY A 40 6.26 -28.87 -0.74
N PRO A 41 5.95 -28.25 -1.90
CA PRO A 41 6.97 -27.61 -2.71
C PRO A 41 7.74 -26.61 -1.84
N ASP A 42 9.07 -26.64 -1.94
CA ASP A 42 9.90 -25.68 -1.22
C ASP A 42 9.68 -24.25 -1.75
N ALA A 43 10.09 -23.24 -0.99
CA ALA A 43 9.91 -21.85 -1.37
C ALA A 43 10.55 -21.51 -2.73
N ALA A 44 11.61 -22.22 -3.12
CA ALA A 44 12.25 -22.06 -4.42
C ALA A 44 11.37 -22.63 -5.55
N THR A 45 10.70 -23.75 -5.32
CA THR A 45 9.77 -24.37 -6.28
C THR A 45 8.53 -23.50 -6.46
N ILE A 46 7.98 -22.95 -5.36
CA ILE A 46 6.84 -22.01 -5.41
C ILE A 46 7.23 -20.73 -6.17
N SER A 47 8.43 -20.19 -5.92
CA SER A 47 8.94 -19.01 -6.63
C SER A 47 9.16 -19.28 -8.11
N ALA A 48 9.68 -20.48 -8.48
CA ALA A 48 9.89 -20.86 -9.88
C ALA A 48 8.57 -21.12 -10.64
N ASP A 49 7.54 -21.58 -9.93
CA ASP A 49 6.21 -21.81 -10.53
C ASP A 49 5.43 -20.48 -10.68
N ALA A 50 5.59 -19.56 -9.75
CA ALA A 50 5.06 -18.19 -9.86
C ALA A 50 5.61 -17.47 -11.11
N LYS A 51 6.91 -17.66 -11.42
CA LYS A 51 7.54 -17.13 -12.65
C LYS A 51 7.05 -17.77 -13.95
N ARG A 52 6.35 -18.90 -13.90
CA ARG A 52 5.81 -19.61 -15.06
C ARG A 52 4.32 -19.33 -15.31
N ARG A 53 3.65 -18.60 -14.42
CA ARG A 53 2.24 -18.27 -14.67
C ARG A 53 2.13 -17.31 -15.83
N PRO A 54 1.19 -17.56 -16.76
CA PRO A 54 1.04 -16.70 -17.90
C PRO A 54 0.60 -15.30 -17.45
N TYR A 55 1.35 -14.31 -17.86
CA TYR A 55 0.95 -12.90 -17.81
C TYR A 55 0.59 -12.46 -19.23
N VAL A 56 -0.14 -11.38 -19.36
CA VAL A 56 -0.56 -10.83 -20.64
C VAL A 56 0.11 -9.45 -20.88
N ALA A 57 0.02 -8.96 -22.11
CA ALA A 57 0.61 -7.66 -22.47
C ALA A 57 0.04 -6.49 -21.63
N GLU A 58 -1.21 -6.62 -21.19
CA GLU A 58 -1.88 -5.66 -20.33
C GLU A 58 -1.24 -5.58 -18.94
N ASP A 59 -0.77 -6.71 -18.38
CA ASP A 59 -0.02 -6.74 -17.13
C ASP A 59 1.30 -5.99 -17.26
N VAL A 60 2.04 -6.23 -18.34
CA VAL A 60 3.30 -5.53 -18.65
C VAL A 60 3.05 -4.03 -18.79
N ARG A 61 2.03 -3.64 -19.55
CA ARG A 61 1.65 -2.24 -19.75
C ARG A 61 1.26 -1.57 -18.42
N PHE A 62 0.46 -2.24 -17.59
CA PHE A 62 0.09 -1.74 -16.27
C PHE A 62 1.34 -1.45 -15.43
N MET A 63 2.25 -2.41 -15.31
CA MET A 63 3.49 -2.24 -14.55
C MET A 63 4.34 -1.07 -15.06
N GLN A 64 4.54 -0.98 -16.39
CA GLN A 64 5.33 0.09 -17.00
C GLN A 64 4.68 1.47 -16.80
N HIS A 65 3.39 1.60 -17.04
CA HIS A 65 2.66 2.85 -16.89
C HIS A 65 2.57 3.29 -15.42
N MET A 66 2.33 2.35 -14.49
CA MET A 66 2.24 2.68 -13.07
C MET A 66 3.61 3.14 -12.51
N ILE A 67 4.73 2.61 -13.00
CA ILE A 67 6.06 3.14 -12.67
C ILE A 67 6.18 4.61 -13.05
N VAL A 68 5.77 4.98 -14.27
CA VAL A 68 5.83 6.37 -14.76
C VAL A 68 4.87 7.27 -13.99
N HIS A 69 3.68 6.76 -13.71
CA HIS A 69 2.68 7.46 -12.90
C HIS A 69 3.23 7.76 -11.50
N HIS A 70 3.76 6.78 -10.80
CA HIS A 70 4.39 6.94 -9.48
C HIS A 70 5.60 7.88 -9.51
N ALA A 71 6.38 7.85 -10.59
CA ALA A 71 7.51 8.76 -10.76
C ALA A 71 7.07 10.23 -10.76
N GLN A 72 5.90 10.57 -11.33
CA GLN A 72 5.36 11.92 -11.24
C GLN A 72 4.98 12.30 -9.81
N ALA A 73 4.40 11.37 -9.02
CA ALA A 73 4.15 11.63 -7.59
C ALA A 73 5.46 11.91 -6.84
N LEU A 74 6.54 11.17 -7.12
CA LEU A 74 7.86 11.45 -6.55
C LEU A 74 8.39 12.83 -6.94
N ALA A 75 8.16 13.29 -8.18
CA ALA A 75 8.50 14.65 -8.60
C ALA A 75 7.71 15.71 -7.81
N MET A 76 6.43 15.45 -7.55
CA MET A 76 5.58 16.34 -6.74
C MET A 76 6.04 16.38 -5.27
N VAL A 77 6.29 15.25 -4.63
CA VAL A 77 6.73 15.21 -3.22
C VAL A 77 8.12 15.82 -3.04
N ALA A 78 9.00 15.73 -4.02
CA ALA A 78 10.31 16.39 -4.00
C ALA A 78 10.22 17.93 -3.92
N LEU A 79 9.07 18.52 -4.28
CA LEU A 79 8.83 19.95 -4.15
C LEU A 79 8.49 20.37 -2.71
N VAL A 80 7.95 19.47 -1.88
CA VAL A 80 7.43 19.80 -0.54
C VAL A 80 8.47 20.45 0.38
N PRO A 81 9.71 19.92 0.49
CA PRO A 81 10.74 20.60 1.26
C PRO A 81 11.04 22.01 0.72
N GLY A 82 10.98 23.00 1.59
CA GLY A 82 11.28 24.40 1.25
C GLY A 82 10.10 25.18 0.65
N ARG A 83 8.93 24.54 0.41
CA ARG A 83 7.70 25.23 -0.03
C ARG A 83 6.66 25.37 1.04
N THR A 84 6.67 24.51 2.04
CA THR A 84 5.79 24.56 3.21
C THR A 84 6.58 24.49 4.51
N ARG A 85 5.94 24.90 5.61
CA ARG A 85 6.38 24.66 6.98
C ARG A 85 5.41 23.76 7.75
N SER A 86 4.38 23.26 7.08
CA SER A 86 3.41 22.34 7.66
C SER A 86 4.06 20.98 7.93
N GLU A 87 4.20 20.63 9.19
CA GLU A 87 4.70 19.31 9.60
C GLU A 87 3.84 18.18 9.04
N ALA A 88 2.52 18.38 8.97
CA ALA A 88 1.59 17.41 8.40
C ALA A 88 1.87 17.16 6.90
N MET A 89 2.22 18.21 6.14
CA MET A 89 2.58 18.09 4.73
C MET A 89 3.92 17.36 4.56
N LEU A 90 4.91 17.66 5.40
CA LEU A 90 6.21 16.97 5.36
C LEU A 90 6.06 15.47 5.64
N LEU A 91 5.28 15.10 6.67
CA LEU A 91 4.99 13.70 6.99
C LEU A 91 4.17 12.99 5.91
N LEU A 92 3.23 13.69 5.27
CA LEU A 92 2.48 13.14 4.13
C LEU A 92 3.42 12.84 2.97
N ALA A 93 4.28 13.80 2.60
CA ALA A 93 5.21 13.65 1.49
C ALA A 93 6.19 12.48 1.73
N GLU A 94 6.73 12.33 2.94
CA GLU A 94 7.59 11.21 3.31
C GLU A 94 6.89 9.87 3.14
N ARG A 95 5.62 9.75 3.56
CA ARG A 95 4.84 8.51 3.41
C ARG A 95 4.63 8.16 1.94
N ILE A 96 4.19 9.13 1.14
CA ILE A 96 3.99 8.94 -0.30
C ILE A 96 5.33 8.56 -0.96
N GLU A 97 6.44 9.21 -0.59
CA GLU A 97 7.74 8.88 -1.15
C GLU A 97 8.13 7.42 -0.89
N VAL A 98 8.00 6.96 0.36
CA VAL A 98 8.38 5.59 0.75
C VAL A 98 7.49 4.58 0.03
N SER A 99 6.17 4.72 0.11
CA SER A 99 5.21 3.81 -0.53
C SER A 99 5.47 3.70 -2.04
N GLN A 100 5.56 4.82 -2.73
CA GLN A 100 5.69 4.85 -4.19
C GLN A 100 7.06 4.33 -4.67
N ARG A 101 8.15 4.54 -3.91
CA ARG A 101 9.45 3.94 -4.22
C ARG A 101 9.45 2.44 -4.09
N ASP A 102 8.82 1.91 -3.05
CA ASP A 102 8.74 0.47 -2.82
C ASP A 102 7.91 -0.21 -3.93
N GLU A 103 6.78 0.38 -4.31
CA GLU A 103 5.94 -0.11 -5.39
C GLU A 103 6.66 -0.05 -6.75
N ILE A 104 7.38 1.04 -7.06
CA ILE A 104 8.24 1.14 -8.26
C ILE A 104 9.27 0.01 -8.28
N ALA A 105 9.95 -0.24 -7.17
CA ALA A 105 10.98 -1.28 -7.09
C ALA A 105 10.39 -2.68 -7.35
N LEU A 106 9.21 -2.97 -6.80
CA LEU A 106 8.50 -4.25 -7.02
C LEU A 106 8.08 -4.40 -8.49
N MET A 107 7.52 -3.35 -9.11
CA MET A 107 7.14 -3.37 -10.53
C MET A 107 8.35 -3.55 -11.45
N GLN A 108 9.43 -2.83 -11.19
CA GLN A 108 10.68 -2.97 -11.95
C GLN A 108 11.27 -4.38 -11.81
N GLN A 109 11.23 -4.97 -10.59
CA GLN A 109 11.71 -6.33 -10.37
C GLN A 109 10.86 -7.34 -11.14
N TRP A 110 9.52 -7.21 -11.10
CA TRP A 110 8.61 -8.07 -11.83
C TRP A 110 8.88 -8.06 -13.35
N LEU A 111 9.08 -6.85 -13.93
CA LEU A 111 9.39 -6.68 -15.35
C LEU A 111 10.74 -7.33 -15.70
N ARG A 112 11.81 -7.03 -14.93
CA ARG A 112 13.14 -7.59 -15.16
C ARG A 112 13.17 -9.12 -15.10
N ASP A 113 12.47 -9.71 -14.13
CA ASP A 113 12.41 -11.17 -13.96
C ASP A 113 11.76 -11.88 -15.15
N ARG A 114 10.99 -11.14 -15.94
CA ARG A 114 10.30 -11.64 -17.14
C ARG A 114 10.96 -11.21 -18.46
N GLY A 115 12.09 -10.49 -18.38
CA GLY A 115 12.79 -9.98 -19.54
C GLY A 115 12.09 -8.81 -20.24
N GLU A 116 11.12 -8.20 -19.54
CA GLU A 116 10.37 -7.05 -20.03
C GLU A 116 11.13 -5.74 -19.74
N HIS A 117 10.87 -4.72 -20.55
CA HIS A 117 11.46 -3.40 -20.34
C HIS A 117 10.92 -2.78 -19.04
N ALA A 118 11.82 -2.42 -18.13
CA ALA A 118 11.49 -1.74 -16.88
C ALA A 118 11.93 -0.26 -16.96
N PRO A 119 11.00 0.72 -16.94
CA PRO A 119 11.35 2.14 -16.90
C PRO A 119 12.22 2.45 -15.67
N GLU A 120 13.28 3.22 -15.88
CA GLU A 120 14.18 3.63 -14.81
C GLU A 120 13.72 4.97 -14.22
N VAL A 121 13.65 5.05 -12.88
CA VAL A 121 13.25 6.26 -12.16
C VAL A 121 14.44 6.79 -11.37
N GLY A 122 14.88 7.98 -11.76
CA GLY A 122 15.96 8.70 -11.08
C GLY A 122 15.50 9.55 -9.90
N ALA A 123 16.44 10.34 -9.40
CA ALA A 123 16.15 11.28 -8.31
C ALA A 123 15.06 12.28 -8.72
N GLY A 124 14.14 12.59 -7.78
CA GLY A 124 13.05 13.52 -8.02
C GLY A 124 12.06 13.07 -9.09
N GLY A 125 11.92 11.76 -9.33
CA GLY A 125 10.93 11.22 -10.27
C GLY A 125 11.28 11.35 -11.75
N ALA A 126 12.53 11.64 -12.11
CA ALA A 126 12.96 11.65 -13.51
C ALA A 126 12.85 10.24 -14.10
N VAL A 127 12.11 10.08 -15.21
CA VAL A 127 11.94 8.80 -15.89
C VAL A 127 12.91 8.70 -17.07
N HIS A 128 13.61 7.57 -17.15
CA HIS A 128 14.49 7.22 -18.27
C HIS A 128 13.93 5.98 -18.99
N GLY A 129 13.75 6.08 -20.27
CA GLY A 129 13.12 5.06 -21.10
C GLY A 129 11.72 5.50 -21.57
N ALA A 130 11.48 5.36 -22.87
CA ALA A 130 10.20 5.75 -23.46
C ALA A 130 9.11 4.73 -23.10
N VAL A 131 8.02 5.21 -22.52
CA VAL A 131 6.76 4.46 -22.37
C VAL A 131 5.73 5.11 -23.29
N HIS A 132 5.12 4.34 -24.17
CA HIS A 132 4.10 4.86 -25.07
C HIS A 132 2.82 5.23 -24.31
N GLY A 133 2.29 6.43 -24.50
CA GLY A 133 1.01 6.87 -23.94
C GLY A 133 1.09 7.60 -22.61
N GLU A 134 2.26 8.02 -22.14
CA GLU A 134 2.46 8.74 -20.86
C GLU A 134 1.52 9.96 -20.70
N ALA A 135 1.38 10.76 -21.75
CA ALA A 135 0.57 11.99 -21.73
C ALA A 135 -0.95 11.75 -21.58
N THR A 136 -1.41 10.49 -21.67
CA THR A 136 -2.84 10.14 -21.63
C THR A 136 -3.22 9.33 -20.40
N MET A 137 -2.29 9.04 -19.49
CA MET A 137 -2.62 8.28 -18.28
C MET A 137 -3.54 9.07 -17.37
N PRO A 138 -4.57 8.42 -16.78
CA PRO A 138 -5.51 9.08 -15.88
C PRO A 138 -4.81 9.79 -14.71
N GLY A 139 -5.26 10.99 -14.37
CA GLY A 139 -4.78 11.72 -13.19
C GLY A 139 -3.41 12.41 -13.35
N MET A 140 -2.64 12.12 -14.40
CA MET A 140 -1.35 12.78 -14.64
C MET A 140 -1.49 14.29 -14.73
N LEU A 141 -0.53 14.99 -14.13
CA LEU A 141 -0.44 16.44 -14.19
C LEU A 141 0.17 16.87 -15.53
N THR A 142 -0.35 17.96 -16.07
CA THR A 142 0.27 18.62 -17.22
C THR A 142 1.54 19.38 -16.79
N ALA A 143 2.36 19.75 -17.76
CA ALA A 143 3.55 20.56 -17.53
C ALA A 143 3.19 21.92 -16.90
N GLU A 144 2.04 22.52 -17.28
CA GLU A 144 1.55 23.79 -16.73
C GLU A 144 1.15 23.64 -15.26
N GLU A 145 0.47 22.53 -14.90
CA GLU A 145 0.08 22.25 -13.52
C GLU A 145 1.30 22.00 -12.63
N LEU A 146 2.28 21.24 -13.11
CA LEU A 146 3.56 21.06 -12.40
C LEU A 146 4.28 22.40 -12.21
N ALA A 147 4.39 23.21 -13.27
CA ALA A 147 5.00 24.53 -13.17
C ALA A 147 4.23 25.48 -12.24
N ARG A 148 2.92 25.35 -12.13
CA ARG A 148 2.11 26.09 -11.15
C ARG A 148 2.45 25.64 -9.73
N LEU A 149 2.51 24.34 -9.50
CA LEU A 149 2.87 23.76 -8.20
C LEU A 149 4.28 24.18 -7.77
N GLU A 150 5.24 24.18 -8.68
CA GLU A 150 6.61 24.62 -8.45
C GLU A 150 6.71 26.08 -7.97
N ARG A 151 5.85 26.96 -8.45
CA ARG A 151 5.84 28.37 -8.09
C ARG A 151 5.14 28.64 -6.77
N ALA A 152 4.15 27.85 -6.41
CA ALA A 152 3.37 28.02 -5.19
C ALA A 152 4.22 27.88 -3.90
N ARG A 153 3.79 28.55 -2.82
CA ARG A 153 4.46 28.51 -1.50
C ARG A 153 3.44 28.61 -0.37
N GLY A 154 3.80 28.09 0.80
CA GLY A 154 2.97 28.16 2.01
C GLY A 154 1.63 27.50 1.82
N GLU A 155 0.57 28.10 2.34
CA GLU A 155 -0.80 27.56 2.28
C GLU A 155 -1.33 27.35 0.85
N GLU A 156 -0.92 28.21 -0.09
CA GLU A 156 -1.28 28.04 -1.50
C GLU A 156 -0.66 26.77 -2.07
N PHE A 157 0.62 26.51 -1.73
CA PHE A 157 1.29 25.26 -2.13
C PHE A 157 0.62 24.05 -1.50
N ASP A 158 0.36 24.10 -0.19
CA ASP A 158 -0.23 22.98 0.55
C ASP A 158 -1.57 22.57 -0.06
N ARG A 159 -2.46 23.55 -0.28
CA ARG A 159 -3.75 23.30 -0.89
C ARG A 159 -3.64 22.75 -2.31
N LEU A 160 -2.85 23.39 -3.15
CA LEU A 160 -2.67 22.98 -4.55
C LEU A 160 -2.05 21.59 -4.65
N PHE A 161 -1.05 21.27 -3.80
CA PHE A 161 -0.44 19.94 -3.72
C PHE A 161 -1.50 18.89 -3.39
N LEU A 162 -2.31 19.12 -2.35
CA LEU A 162 -3.34 18.17 -1.93
C LEU A 162 -4.38 17.93 -3.04
N GLU A 163 -4.90 18.99 -3.66
CA GLU A 163 -5.87 18.89 -4.74
C GLU A 163 -5.32 18.11 -5.95
N LEU A 164 -4.11 18.41 -6.36
CA LEU A 164 -3.46 17.75 -7.50
C LEU A 164 -3.07 16.31 -7.19
N MET A 165 -2.57 16.01 -5.98
CA MET A 165 -2.18 14.67 -5.59
C MET A 165 -3.40 13.75 -5.39
N ILE A 166 -4.52 14.27 -4.89
CA ILE A 166 -5.78 13.52 -4.84
C ILE A 166 -6.19 13.09 -6.25
N ARG A 167 -6.24 14.02 -7.20
CA ARG A 167 -6.58 13.70 -8.59
C ARG A 167 -5.61 12.69 -9.21
N HIS A 168 -4.31 12.84 -8.93
CA HIS A 168 -3.29 11.91 -9.38
C HIS A 168 -3.55 10.49 -8.84
N HIS A 169 -3.82 10.35 -7.55
CA HIS A 169 -4.15 9.08 -6.91
C HIS A 169 -5.46 8.46 -7.44
N GLU A 170 -6.48 9.28 -7.69
CA GLU A 170 -7.71 8.82 -8.35
C GLU A 170 -7.41 8.24 -9.73
N GLY A 171 -6.44 8.81 -10.45
CA GLY A 171 -5.95 8.27 -11.71
C GLY A 171 -5.34 6.87 -11.59
N ALA A 172 -4.56 6.61 -10.55
CA ALA A 172 -4.02 5.28 -10.28
C ALA A 172 -5.14 4.25 -10.03
N LEU A 173 -6.21 4.63 -9.30
CA LEU A 173 -7.37 3.75 -9.10
C LEU A 173 -8.10 3.42 -10.42
N VAL A 174 -8.17 4.38 -11.34
CA VAL A 174 -8.69 4.13 -12.69
C VAL A 174 -7.81 3.11 -13.43
N MET A 175 -6.49 3.26 -13.39
CA MET A 175 -5.55 2.32 -14.02
C MET A 175 -5.66 0.90 -13.44
N VAL A 176 -5.84 0.74 -12.12
CA VAL A 176 -6.11 -0.55 -11.49
C VAL A 176 -7.43 -1.15 -11.99
N SER A 177 -8.48 -0.33 -12.09
CA SER A 177 -9.77 -0.77 -12.63
C SER A 177 -9.66 -1.21 -14.10
N GLU A 178 -8.91 -0.49 -14.92
CA GLU A 178 -8.65 -0.84 -16.32
C GLU A 178 -7.92 -2.17 -16.45
N LEU A 179 -6.89 -2.41 -15.61
CA LEU A 179 -6.19 -3.69 -15.54
C LEU A 179 -7.18 -4.85 -15.35
N PHE A 180 -8.02 -4.78 -14.31
CA PHE A 180 -8.95 -5.86 -13.99
C PHE A 180 -10.11 -6.00 -14.98
N ASN A 181 -10.39 -4.98 -15.79
CA ASN A 181 -11.38 -5.05 -16.87
C ASN A 181 -10.78 -5.59 -18.18
N ALA A 182 -9.47 -5.66 -18.30
CA ALA A 182 -8.81 -6.19 -19.49
C ALA A 182 -8.86 -7.73 -19.50
N PRO A 183 -9.22 -8.37 -20.64
CA PRO A 183 -9.33 -9.82 -20.70
C PRO A 183 -8.02 -10.54 -20.36
N GLY A 184 -8.04 -11.36 -19.32
CA GLY A 184 -6.89 -12.18 -18.90
C GLY A 184 -5.84 -11.44 -18.09
N ALA A 185 -5.95 -10.11 -17.91
CA ALA A 185 -5.03 -9.33 -17.09
C ALA A 185 -5.33 -9.49 -15.59
N GLY A 186 -4.33 -9.19 -14.76
CA GLY A 186 -4.46 -9.29 -13.30
C GLY A 186 -4.59 -10.72 -12.77
N GLN A 187 -4.30 -11.74 -13.59
CA GLN A 187 -4.37 -13.15 -13.17
C GLN A 187 -3.03 -13.67 -12.61
N ASP A 188 -1.92 -13.01 -12.94
CA ASP A 188 -0.63 -13.27 -12.29
C ASP A 188 -0.74 -12.85 -10.82
N PRO A 189 -0.36 -13.72 -9.84
CA PRO A 189 -0.55 -13.42 -8.42
C PRO A 189 0.27 -12.25 -7.90
N GLU A 190 1.41 -11.93 -8.53
CA GLU A 190 2.24 -10.79 -8.16
C GLU A 190 1.62 -9.49 -8.68
N VAL A 191 1.10 -9.51 -9.93
CA VAL A 191 0.35 -8.38 -10.51
C VAL A 191 -0.92 -8.11 -9.70
N PHE A 192 -1.70 -9.17 -9.41
CA PHE A 192 -2.93 -9.04 -8.62
C PHE A 192 -2.66 -8.40 -7.26
N ARG A 193 -1.67 -8.95 -6.53
CA ARG A 193 -1.33 -8.44 -5.19
C ARG A 193 -0.89 -6.99 -5.25
N LEU A 194 0.05 -6.65 -6.15
CA LEU A 194 0.53 -5.29 -6.28
C LEU A 194 -0.59 -4.31 -6.66
N ALA A 195 -1.46 -4.67 -7.60
CA ALA A 195 -2.59 -3.83 -7.99
C ALA A 195 -3.56 -3.59 -6.81
N MET A 196 -3.78 -4.61 -5.96
CA MET A 196 -4.60 -4.47 -4.75
C MET A 196 -3.92 -3.64 -3.67
N ASP A 197 -2.59 -3.75 -3.51
CA ASP A 197 -1.82 -2.93 -2.58
C ASP A 197 -1.87 -1.45 -3.02
N VAL A 198 -1.64 -1.16 -4.31
CA VAL A 198 -1.81 0.18 -4.90
C VAL A 198 -3.21 0.72 -4.63
N ASP A 199 -4.29 -0.06 -4.91
CA ASP A 199 -5.68 0.39 -4.66
C ASP A 199 -5.89 0.77 -3.19
N ALA A 200 -5.40 -0.04 -2.26
CA ALA A 200 -5.59 0.18 -0.83
C ALA A 200 -4.83 1.41 -0.33
N ASP A 201 -3.57 1.57 -0.72
CA ASP A 201 -2.70 2.67 -0.32
C ASP A 201 -3.18 3.99 -0.91
N GLN A 202 -3.49 4.05 -2.22
CA GLN A 202 -4.01 5.24 -2.88
C GLN A 202 -5.31 5.72 -2.22
N ARG A 203 -6.25 4.82 -1.90
CA ARG A 203 -7.48 5.18 -1.19
C ARG A 203 -7.22 5.70 0.23
N ALA A 204 -6.26 5.13 0.94
CA ALA A 204 -5.90 5.59 2.29
C ALA A 204 -5.28 6.99 2.25
N GLU A 205 -4.42 7.26 1.28
CA GLU A 205 -3.79 8.55 1.08
C GLU A 205 -4.77 9.62 0.62
N ILE A 206 -5.70 9.31 -0.30
CA ILE A 206 -6.80 10.19 -0.70
C ILE A 206 -7.60 10.64 0.52
N ARG A 207 -8.06 9.70 1.36
CA ARG A 207 -8.82 10.05 2.57
C ARG A 207 -8.03 10.96 3.52
N ARG A 208 -6.74 10.72 3.66
CA ARG A 208 -5.85 11.55 4.48
C ARG A 208 -5.73 12.97 3.92
N MET A 209 -5.52 13.10 2.61
CA MET A 209 -5.40 14.39 1.94
C MET A 209 -6.70 15.18 1.99
N GLN A 210 -7.84 14.54 1.78
CA GLN A 210 -9.16 15.15 1.95
C GLN A 210 -9.36 15.69 3.36
N ALA A 211 -9.04 14.89 4.39
CA ALA A 211 -9.12 15.33 5.78
C ALA A 211 -8.14 16.47 6.14
N MET A 212 -7.10 16.69 5.34
CA MET A 212 -6.20 17.85 5.49
C MET A 212 -6.75 19.09 4.79
N LEU A 213 -7.48 18.96 3.69
CA LEU A 213 -8.15 20.07 2.98
C LEU A 213 -9.35 20.65 3.77
N ASP A 214 -9.98 19.84 4.61
CA ASP A 214 -11.16 20.23 5.40
C ASP A 214 -10.80 21.00 6.68
N LYS A 215 -9.53 21.25 6.97
CA LYS A 215 -9.03 21.96 8.17
C LYS A 215 -8.74 23.41 7.91
#